data_f1299ce81485cd8c7128de694d811f46
#
_entry.id   f1299ce81485cd8c7128de694d811f46
#
_cell.length_a   1.000
_cell.length_b   1.000
_cell.length_c   1.000
_cell.angle_alpha   90.00
_cell.angle_beta   90.00
_cell.angle_gamma   90.00
#
_symmetry.space_group_name_H-M   'P 1'
#
loop_
_entity.id
_entity.type
_entity.pdbx_description
1 polymer ?
#
loop_
_entity_poly.entity_id
_entity_poly.type
_entity_poly.pdbx_seq_one_letter_code
_entity_poly.pdbx_strand_id
1 'polypeptide(L)'
;MAAHASDSKYVPGTTYPKHRRSAPEMASRYVREWDEKRIEKSEKEQDLVEFPPTICISRKLAVGAVETADIVAEKIGYRVVDQQILQHIATHANLSEKTVAIFDERYPGKITELVTLAFGEKAFIKSDYTKQLFSSVYAIAAFGPTIFVGRGVHLLLSREKLLAVRIISSVQFRVQRLASLLNISKEEAAKQIRELDQQQTAFFKEVYDKKDASPYEFDLVINCDYIKEPRSGAEIILSAFREKFGLPETGGR
;
A
#
# COMPACT_ATOMS: atom_id res chain seq x y z
N MET A 1 -42.72 4.80 -2.35
CA MET A 1 -41.70 4.88 -1.27
C MET A 1 -40.35 5.03 -1.93
N ALA A 2 -39.81 6.24 -1.97
CA ALA A 2 -38.50 6.53 -2.55
C ALA A 2 -37.45 6.12 -1.52
N ALA A 3 -36.66 5.10 -1.90
CA ALA A 3 -35.49 4.70 -1.12
C ALA A 3 -34.46 5.84 -1.16
N HIS A 4 -34.08 6.33 -0.01
CA HIS A 4 -33.00 7.28 0.17
C HIS A 4 -31.73 6.73 -0.54
N ALA A 5 -31.27 7.44 -1.57
CA ALA A 5 -29.93 7.27 -2.10
C ALA A 5 -28.96 7.67 -0.98
N SER A 6 -28.39 6.68 -0.32
CA SER A 6 -27.29 6.90 0.61
C SER A 6 -26.12 7.50 -0.17
N ASP A 7 -25.58 8.62 0.28
CA ASP A 7 -24.34 9.25 -0.17
C ASP A 7 -23.14 8.30 0.09
N SER A 8 -23.11 7.14 -0.57
CA SER A 8 -22.05 6.16 -0.39
C SER A 8 -20.83 6.55 -1.23
N LYS A 9 -19.91 7.29 -0.63
CA LYS A 9 -18.59 7.55 -1.21
C LYS A 9 -17.78 6.25 -1.28
N TYR A 10 -17.17 6.03 -2.42
CA TYR A 10 -16.25 4.90 -2.57
C TYR A 10 -15.05 5.04 -1.63
N VAL A 11 -14.86 4.02 -0.83
CA VAL A 11 -13.71 3.88 0.06
C VAL A 11 -12.95 2.63 -0.38
N PRO A 12 -11.70 2.74 -0.91
CA PRO A 12 -10.94 1.59 -1.36
C PRO A 12 -10.79 0.54 -0.26
N GLY A 13 -11.12 -0.73 -0.57
CA GLY A 13 -10.99 -1.85 0.34
C GLY A 13 -12.20 -2.12 1.24
N THR A 14 -13.25 -1.28 1.22
CA THR A 14 -14.45 -1.48 2.04
C THR A 14 -15.62 -2.11 1.27
N THR A 15 -15.55 -2.15 -0.04
CA THR A 15 -16.66 -2.47 -0.94
C THR A 15 -16.51 -3.79 -1.70
N TYR A 16 -15.80 -4.77 -1.15
CA TYR A 16 -15.80 -6.12 -1.71
C TYR A 16 -16.23 -7.16 -0.65
N PRO A 17 -16.64 -8.39 -1.05
CA PRO A 17 -17.35 -9.33 -0.17
C PRO A 17 -16.60 -9.78 1.07
N LYS A 18 -15.27 -9.68 1.12
CA LYS A 18 -14.48 -10.05 2.29
C LYS A 18 -14.62 -8.99 3.38
N HIS A 19 -15.04 -9.40 4.55
CA HIS A 19 -15.14 -8.51 5.71
C HIS A 19 -13.74 -8.09 6.16
N ARG A 20 -13.33 -6.87 5.81
CA ARG A 20 -12.11 -6.25 6.34
C ARG A 20 -12.45 -5.43 7.58
N ARG A 21 -11.56 -5.49 8.57
CA ARG A 21 -11.59 -4.57 9.71
C ARG A 21 -11.33 -3.14 9.23
N SER A 22 -11.82 -2.16 9.97
CA SER A 22 -11.58 -0.74 9.66
C SER A 22 -10.10 -0.38 9.71
N ALA A 23 -9.69 0.66 8.99
CA ALA A 23 -8.30 1.12 8.98
C ALA A 23 -7.78 1.49 10.38
N PRO A 24 -8.56 2.15 11.28
CA PRO A 24 -8.15 2.38 12.65
C PRO A 24 -7.88 1.11 13.44
N GLU A 25 -8.75 0.09 13.33
CA GLU A 25 -8.57 -1.19 14.01
C GLU A 25 -7.33 -1.94 13.51
N MET A 26 -7.12 -1.95 12.19
CA MET A 26 -5.95 -2.59 11.59
C MET A 26 -4.65 -1.88 11.99
N ALA A 27 -4.63 -0.54 11.94
CA ALA A 27 -3.49 0.26 12.35
C ALA A 27 -3.12 0.01 13.83
N SER A 28 -4.10 0.11 14.71
CA SER A 28 -3.90 -0.12 16.15
C SER A 28 -3.42 -1.54 16.45
N ARG A 29 -3.95 -2.56 15.74
CA ARG A 29 -3.51 -3.94 15.87
C ARG A 29 -2.06 -4.11 15.42
N TYR A 30 -1.68 -3.57 14.27
CA TYR A 30 -0.31 -3.70 13.76
C TYR A 30 0.70 -3.03 14.68
N VAL A 31 0.44 -1.80 15.14
CA VAL A 31 1.33 -1.10 16.08
C VAL A 31 1.50 -1.88 17.37
N ARG A 32 0.43 -2.48 17.90
CA ARG A 32 0.52 -3.34 19.10
C ARG A 32 1.35 -4.60 18.87
N GLU A 33 1.11 -5.33 17.74
CA GLU A 33 1.89 -6.52 17.39
C GLU A 33 3.39 -6.21 17.22
N TRP A 34 3.74 -5.02 16.72
CA TRP A 34 5.13 -4.59 16.60
C TRP A 34 5.75 -4.27 17.96
N ASP A 35 4.99 -3.63 18.84
CA ASP A 35 5.41 -3.32 20.21
C ASP A 35 5.70 -4.60 21.02
N GLU A 36 4.81 -5.60 20.91
CA GLU A 36 4.99 -6.91 21.55
C GLU A 36 6.24 -7.64 21.03
N LYS A 37 6.46 -7.67 19.73
CA LYS A 37 7.65 -8.29 19.10
C LYS A 37 8.97 -7.56 19.37
N ARG A 38 8.91 -6.29 19.78
CA ARG A 38 10.08 -5.50 20.19
C ARG A 38 10.83 -6.15 21.34
N ILE A 39 10.10 -6.73 22.29
CA ILE A 39 10.64 -7.34 23.51
C ILE A 39 11.46 -8.60 23.21
N GLU A 40 11.15 -9.31 22.12
CA GLU A 40 11.76 -10.62 21.80
C GLU A 40 13.12 -10.57 21.07
N LYS A 41 13.52 -9.41 20.50
CA LYS A 41 14.66 -9.34 19.54
C LYS A 41 15.83 -8.43 19.95
N SER A 42 16.05 -8.14 21.21
CA SER A 42 16.94 -7.02 21.63
C SER A 42 18.47 -7.23 21.56
N GLU A 43 19.04 -8.31 21.05
CA GLU A 43 20.48 -8.54 21.27
C GLU A 43 21.42 -8.82 20.06
N LYS A 44 21.02 -8.85 18.80
CA LYS A 44 21.97 -9.36 17.79
C LYS A 44 22.21 -8.66 16.45
N GLU A 45 21.52 -7.62 16.02
CA GLU A 45 21.83 -7.03 14.68
C GLU A 45 21.66 -5.51 14.63
N GLN A 46 22.75 -4.76 14.81
CA GLN A 46 22.73 -3.28 14.90
C GLN A 46 23.15 -2.50 13.65
N ASP A 47 23.64 -3.07 12.56
CA ASP A 47 24.34 -2.28 11.55
C ASP A 47 23.64 -2.08 10.20
N LEU A 48 22.71 -2.93 9.79
CA LEU A 48 21.99 -2.77 8.53
C LEU A 48 20.48 -2.95 8.73
N VAL A 49 19.68 -2.00 8.24
CA VAL A 49 18.22 -2.16 8.17
C VAL A 49 17.91 -3.17 7.08
N GLU A 50 17.68 -4.44 7.45
CA GLU A 50 17.24 -5.45 6.52
C GLU A 50 15.72 -5.43 6.39
N PHE A 51 15.24 -5.08 5.18
CA PHE A 51 13.85 -5.22 4.84
C PHE A 51 13.58 -6.63 4.29
N PRO A 52 12.57 -7.35 4.80
CA PRO A 52 12.12 -8.56 4.13
C PRO A 52 11.60 -8.22 2.73
N PRO A 53 11.59 -9.19 1.79
CA PRO A 53 10.96 -9.00 0.49
C PRO A 53 9.56 -8.41 0.65
N THR A 54 9.29 -7.31 -0.06
CA THR A 54 8.07 -6.51 0.09
C THR A 54 7.35 -6.41 -1.25
N ILE A 55 6.03 -6.35 -1.26
CA ILE A 55 5.23 -6.09 -2.46
C ILE A 55 4.63 -4.70 -2.36
N CYS A 56 4.83 -3.87 -3.38
CA CYS A 56 4.17 -2.57 -3.49
C CYS A 56 3.24 -2.53 -4.69
N ILE A 57 1.94 -2.40 -4.46
CA ILE A 57 0.93 -2.31 -5.51
C ILE A 57 0.54 -0.84 -5.70
N SER A 58 1.05 -0.24 -6.79
CA SER A 58 0.52 1.01 -7.33
C SER A 58 -0.70 0.72 -8.20
N ARG A 59 -1.72 1.56 -8.17
CA ARG A 59 -2.97 1.25 -8.86
C ARG A 59 -3.71 2.51 -9.32
N LYS A 60 -4.53 2.38 -10.36
CA LYS A 60 -5.68 3.25 -10.58
C LYS A 60 -6.78 2.87 -9.57
N LEU A 61 -7.68 3.80 -9.29
CA LEU A 61 -8.77 3.53 -8.34
C LEU A 61 -9.85 2.63 -8.96
N ALA A 62 -10.56 1.89 -8.15
CA ALA A 62 -11.63 0.95 -8.54
C ALA A 62 -11.19 -0.23 -9.43
N VAL A 63 -9.93 -0.68 -9.36
CA VAL A 63 -9.41 -1.85 -10.09
C VAL A 63 -9.36 -3.14 -9.26
N GLY A 64 -9.81 -3.13 -8.01
CA GLY A 64 -9.76 -4.34 -7.14
C GLY A 64 -8.39 -4.63 -6.54
N ALA A 65 -7.48 -3.65 -6.51
CA ALA A 65 -6.11 -3.87 -6.07
C ALA A 65 -5.97 -4.30 -4.60
N VAL A 66 -6.85 -3.85 -3.70
CA VAL A 66 -6.84 -4.27 -2.29
C VAL A 66 -7.32 -5.71 -2.16
N GLU A 67 -8.33 -6.10 -2.92
CA GLU A 67 -8.82 -7.48 -3.00
C GLU A 67 -7.72 -8.42 -3.54
N THR A 68 -7.03 -8.00 -4.60
CA THR A 68 -5.85 -8.72 -5.12
C THR A 68 -4.77 -8.87 -4.06
N ALA A 69 -4.45 -7.79 -3.32
CA ALA A 69 -3.46 -7.79 -2.25
C ALA A 69 -3.84 -8.75 -1.10
N ASP A 70 -5.12 -8.78 -0.70
CA ASP A 70 -5.59 -9.69 0.36
C ASP A 70 -5.47 -11.16 -0.07
N ILE A 71 -5.76 -11.49 -1.33
CA ILE A 71 -5.59 -12.85 -1.86
C ILE A 71 -4.10 -13.26 -1.85
N VAL A 72 -3.21 -12.36 -2.27
CA VAL A 72 -1.76 -12.60 -2.21
C VAL A 72 -1.31 -12.80 -0.76
N ALA A 73 -1.71 -11.88 0.13
CA ALA A 73 -1.34 -11.88 1.54
C ALA A 73 -1.75 -13.19 2.25
N GLU A 74 -2.94 -13.69 1.96
CA GLU A 74 -3.47 -14.95 2.52
C GLU A 74 -2.61 -16.15 2.13
N LYS A 75 -2.05 -16.15 0.91
CA LYS A 75 -1.21 -17.25 0.41
C LYS A 75 0.22 -17.25 0.93
N ILE A 76 0.78 -16.09 1.24
CA ILE A 76 2.18 -15.96 1.68
C ILE A 76 2.34 -15.49 3.13
N GLY A 77 1.24 -15.33 3.87
CA GLY A 77 1.27 -14.93 5.27
C GLY A 77 1.71 -13.47 5.50
N TYR A 78 1.48 -12.58 4.52
CA TYR A 78 1.87 -11.17 4.58
C TYR A 78 0.77 -10.31 5.19
N ARG A 79 1.13 -9.13 5.72
CA ARG A 79 0.18 -8.08 6.09
C ARG A 79 -0.14 -7.21 4.89
N VAL A 80 -1.38 -6.71 4.82
CA VAL A 80 -1.77 -5.70 3.82
C VAL A 80 -1.92 -4.36 4.49
N VAL A 81 -1.12 -3.40 4.05
CA VAL A 81 -1.18 -2.00 4.48
C VAL A 81 -1.61 -1.16 3.28
N ASP A 82 -2.90 -0.85 3.23
CA ASP A 82 -3.46 -0.02 2.18
C ASP A 82 -3.31 1.49 2.49
N GLN A 83 -3.72 2.30 1.53
CA GLN A 83 -3.68 3.75 1.64
C GLN A 83 -4.34 4.28 2.92
N GLN A 84 -5.45 3.68 3.37
CA GLN A 84 -6.19 4.16 4.52
C GLN A 84 -5.49 3.84 5.83
N ILE A 85 -4.98 2.60 5.96
CA ILE A 85 -4.20 2.17 7.13
C ILE A 85 -2.96 3.03 7.25
N LEU A 86 -2.20 3.20 6.15
CA LEU A 86 -0.98 3.99 6.15
C LEU A 86 -1.25 5.47 6.46
N GLN A 87 -2.30 6.04 5.86
CA GLN A 87 -2.71 7.41 6.15
C GLN A 87 -3.15 7.57 7.60
N HIS A 88 -3.90 6.63 8.14
CA HIS A 88 -4.33 6.66 9.54
C HIS A 88 -3.13 6.65 10.49
N ILE A 89 -2.14 5.77 10.26
CA ILE A 89 -0.90 5.74 11.06
C ILE A 89 -0.17 7.09 10.95
N ALA A 90 0.03 7.61 9.73
CA ALA A 90 0.80 8.82 9.50
C ALA A 90 0.13 10.11 10.02
N THR A 91 -1.20 10.16 10.14
CA THR A 91 -1.92 11.37 10.59
C THR A 91 -2.29 11.38 12.07
N HIS A 92 -2.22 10.24 12.75
CA HIS A 92 -2.48 10.15 14.19
C HIS A 92 -1.16 10.20 14.94
N ALA A 93 -0.87 11.34 15.59
CA ALA A 93 0.40 11.61 16.28
C ALA A 93 0.86 10.45 17.16
N ASN A 94 -0.01 9.94 18.04
CA ASN A 94 0.33 8.82 18.94
C ASN A 94 0.74 7.54 18.20
N LEU A 95 0.10 7.21 17.07
CA LEU A 95 0.43 6.02 16.28
C LEU A 95 1.72 6.22 15.48
N SER A 96 1.88 7.40 14.87
CA SER A 96 3.07 7.77 14.13
C SER A 96 4.31 7.80 15.04
N GLU A 97 4.23 8.51 16.17
CA GLU A 97 5.31 8.60 17.13
C GLU A 97 5.69 7.24 17.70
N LYS A 98 4.70 6.42 18.09
CA LYS A 98 4.95 5.05 18.57
C LYS A 98 5.60 4.18 17.50
N THR A 99 5.13 4.24 16.26
CA THR A 99 5.69 3.48 15.14
C THR A 99 7.14 3.86 14.86
N VAL A 100 7.43 5.17 14.87
CA VAL A 100 8.79 5.70 14.68
C VAL A 100 9.70 5.34 15.86
N ALA A 101 9.22 5.48 17.09
CA ALA A 101 9.99 5.14 18.28
C ALA A 101 10.42 3.67 18.32
N ILE A 102 9.50 2.74 18.00
CA ILE A 102 9.81 1.32 17.90
C ILE A 102 10.90 1.05 16.84
N PHE A 103 10.84 1.77 15.71
CA PHE A 103 11.88 1.66 14.68
C PHE A 103 13.21 2.25 15.14
N ASP A 104 13.19 3.47 15.69
CA ASP A 104 14.42 4.17 16.11
C ASP A 104 15.15 3.46 17.24
N GLU A 105 14.46 2.77 18.14
CA GLU A 105 15.10 1.91 19.13
C GLU A 105 15.86 0.75 18.51
N ARG A 106 15.33 0.20 17.41
CA ARG A 106 15.98 -0.90 16.70
C ARG A 106 17.08 -0.43 15.75
N TYR A 107 16.87 0.72 15.11
CA TYR A 107 17.74 1.30 14.09
C TYR A 107 17.94 2.80 14.31
N PRO A 108 18.71 3.22 15.30
CA PRO A 108 18.87 4.63 15.66
C PRO A 108 19.33 5.51 14.49
N GLY A 109 18.58 6.59 14.22
CA GLY A 109 18.91 7.57 13.18
C GLY A 109 18.76 7.11 11.72
N LYS A 110 18.40 5.84 11.47
CA LYS A 110 18.35 5.27 10.11
C LYS A 110 17.21 5.82 9.25
N ILE A 111 16.14 6.33 9.82
CA ILE A 111 15.04 6.94 9.03
C ILE A 111 15.56 8.11 8.21
N THR A 112 16.36 8.98 8.78
CA THR A 112 16.93 10.14 8.07
C THR A 112 17.85 9.69 6.94
N GLU A 113 18.70 8.69 7.18
CA GLU A 113 19.57 8.09 6.15
C GLU A 113 18.77 7.51 4.98
N LEU A 114 17.73 6.70 5.27
CA LEU A 114 16.87 6.08 4.26
C LEU A 114 16.12 7.12 3.41
N VAL A 115 15.62 8.18 4.04
CA VAL A 115 14.94 9.29 3.33
C VAL A 115 15.93 10.02 2.44
N THR A 116 17.15 10.30 2.92
CA THR A 116 18.19 10.95 2.13
C THR A 116 18.63 10.07 0.96
N LEU A 117 18.76 8.76 1.16
CA LEU A 117 19.10 7.82 0.10
C LEU A 117 18.02 7.77 -0.99
N ALA A 118 16.73 7.80 -0.63
CA ALA A 118 15.62 7.74 -1.58
C ALA A 118 15.45 9.03 -2.41
N PHE A 119 15.75 10.20 -1.85
CA PHE A 119 15.44 11.51 -2.45
C PHE A 119 16.65 12.43 -2.64
N GLY A 120 17.85 12.02 -2.18
CA GLY A 120 19.07 12.82 -2.18
C GLY A 120 19.08 13.92 -1.10
N GLU A 121 20.19 14.65 -1.01
CA GLU A 121 20.38 15.74 -0.03
C GLU A 121 19.37 16.89 -0.15
N LYS A 122 18.72 17.02 -1.31
CA LYS A 122 17.65 18.00 -1.56
C LYS A 122 16.26 17.53 -1.13
N ALA A 123 16.16 16.42 -0.39
CA ALA A 123 14.91 15.96 0.18
C ALA A 123 14.41 16.94 1.27
N PHE A 124 14.05 18.14 0.84
CA PHE A 124 13.19 18.99 1.66
C PHE A 124 11.85 18.31 1.77
N ILE A 125 11.68 17.58 2.87
CA ILE A 125 10.38 17.05 3.27
C ILE A 125 9.46 18.26 3.42
N LYS A 126 8.62 18.48 2.41
CA LYS A 126 7.81 19.69 2.25
C LYS A 126 6.76 19.88 3.34
N SER A 127 6.45 18.83 4.10
CA SER A 127 5.47 18.90 5.18
C SER A 127 5.74 17.83 6.24
N ASP A 128 5.26 18.08 7.46
CA ASP A 128 5.31 17.10 8.56
C ASP A 128 4.58 15.80 8.19
N TYR A 129 3.48 15.91 7.44
CA TYR A 129 2.76 14.75 6.91
C TYR A 129 3.65 13.86 6.03
N THR A 130 4.41 14.44 5.12
CA THR A 130 5.32 13.69 4.24
C THR A 130 6.40 12.98 5.05
N LYS A 131 6.96 13.65 6.06
CA LYS A 131 7.93 13.05 6.99
C LYS A 131 7.33 11.86 7.74
N GLN A 132 6.17 12.04 8.33
CA GLN A 132 5.48 10.98 9.07
C GLN A 132 5.10 9.80 8.17
N LEU A 133 4.65 10.08 6.94
CA LEU A 133 4.33 9.05 5.95
C LEU A 133 5.57 8.20 5.61
N PHE A 134 6.70 8.83 5.31
CA PHE A 134 7.93 8.13 4.95
C PHE A 134 8.48 7.32 6.13
N SER A 135 8.56 7.95 7.31
CA SER A 135 8.98 7.27 8.52
C SER A 135 8.12 6.06 8.85
N SER A 136 6.79 6.19 8.69
CA SER A 136 5.86 5.08 8.90
C SER A 136 6.08 3.96 7.89
N VAL A 137 6.33 4.28 6.61
CA VAL A 137 6.60 3.26 5.58
C VAL A 137 7.86 2.46 5.91
N TYR A 138 8.97 3.13 6.26
CA TYR A 138 10.22 2.45 6.61
C TYR A 138 10.07 1.59 7.85
N ALA A 139 9.43 2.12 8.90
CA ALA A 139 9.17 1.39 10.13
C ALA A 139 8.33 0.13 9.85
N ILE A 140 7.21 0.26 9.12
CA ILE A 140 6.33 -0.85 8.79
C ILE A 140 7.05 -1.91 7.95
N ALA A 141 7.85 -1.50 6.97
CA ALA A 141 8.60 -2.41 6.11
C ALA A 141 9.65 -3.20 6.91
N ALA A 142 10.29 -2.58 7.91
CA ALA A 142 11.28 -3.24 8.77
C ALA A 142 10.66 -4.22 9.79
N PHE A 143 9.40 -4.00 10.19
CA PHE A 143 8.75 -4.84 11.19
C PHE A 143 8.27 -6.20 10.66
N GLY A 144 8.31 -6.41 9.36
CA GLY A 144 8.02 -7.73 8.79
C GLY A 144 7.37 -7.70 7.41
N PRO A 145 7.12 -8.89 6.86
CA PRO A 145 6.59 -9.07 5.52
C PRO A 145 5.29 -8.31 5.29
N THR A 146 5.28 -7.40 4.30
CA THR A 146 4.17 -6.46 4.08
C THR A 146 3.88 -6.27 2.59
N ILE A 147 2.60 -6.14 2.26
CA ILE A 147 2.10 -5.70 0.96
C ILE A 147 1.54 -4.29 1.13
N PHE A 148 2.17 -3.30 0.52
CA PHE A 148 1.66 -1.93 0.51
C PHE A 148 0.77 -1.70 -0.71
N VAL A 149 -0.36 -1.02 -0.52
CA VAL A 149 -1.27 -0.67 -1.61
C VAL A 149 -1.49 0.85 -1.68
N GLY A 150 -0.83 1.48 -2.64
CA GLY A 150 -0.92 2.90 -2.92
C GLY A 150 0.13 3.76 -2.24
N ARG A 151 -0.12 5.07 -2.17
CA ARG A 151 0.73 6.12 -1.57
C ARG A 151 2.17 6.20 -2.12
N GLY A 152 2.46 5.62 -3.28
CA GLY A 152 3.78 5.73 -3.91
C GLY A 152 4.91 5.01 -3.19
N VAL A 153 4.61 4.02 -2.32
CA VAL A 153 5.59 3.32 -1.49
C VAL A 153 6.72 2.68 -2.32
N HIS A 154 6.43 2.30 -3.58
CA HIS A 154 7.45 1.79 -4.50
C HIS A 154 8.56 2.79 -4.84
N LEU A 155 8.38 4.07 -4.55
CA LEU A 155 9.39 5.12 -4.73
C LEU A 155 10.30 5.28 -3.50
N LEU A 156 9.96 4.66 -2.37
CA LEU A 156 10.67 4.79 -1.09
C LEU A 156 11.59 3.61 -0.82
N LEU A 157 11.18 2.40 -1.18
CA LEU A 157 11.90 1.19 -0.82
C LEU A 157 12.89 0.76 -1.91
N SER A 158 14.00 0.14 -1.49
CA SER A 158 15.01 -0.38 -2.41
C SER A 158 14.43 -1.42 -3.38
N ARG A 159 14.77 -1.30 -4.66
CA ARG A 159 14.32 -2.20 -5.73
C ARG A 159 14.77 -3.64 -5.55
N GLU A 160 15.85 -3.88 -4.83
CA GLU A 160 16.38 -5.22 -4.55
C GLU A 160 15.49 -6.02 -3.60
N LYS A 161 14.76 -5.32 -2.71
CA LYS A 161 13.86 -5.94 -1.72
C LYS A 161 12.37 -5.72 -2.04
N LEU A 162 12.06 -5.18 -3.21
CA LEU A 162 10.72 -4.75 -3.58
C LEU A 162 10.26 -5.40 -4.89
N LEU A 163 9.10 -6.08 -4.89
CA LEU A 163 8.33 -6.31 -6.11
C LEU A 163 7.36 -5.13 -6.31
N ALA A 164 7.65 -4.29 -7.30
CA ALA A 164 6.79 -3.18 -7.66
C ALA A 164 5.79 -3.60 -8.74
N VAL A 165 4.51 -3.54 -8.41
CA VAL A 165 3.39 -3.92 -9.28
C VAL A 165 2.54 -2.68 -9.58
N ARG A 166 2.13 -2.53 -10.83
CA ARG A 166 1.15 -1.53 -11.26
C ARG A 166 -0.13 -2.22 -11.74
N ILE A 167 -1.29 -1.88 -11.17
CA ILE A 167 -2.60 -2.35 -11.62
C ILE A 167 -3.35 -1.20 -12.26
N ILE A 168 -3.69 -1.35 -13.53
CA ILE A 168 -4.36 -0.33 -14.35
C ILE A 168 -5.62 -0.91 -15.00
N SER A 169 -6.48 -0.02 -15.49
CA SER A 169 -7.55 -0.33 -16.43
C SER A 169 -8.06 0.94 -17.11
N SER A 170 -8.88 0.78 -18.12
CA SER A 170 -9.61 1.87 -18.76
C SER A 170 -10.57 2.55 -17.77
N VAL A 171 -10.91 3.80 -18.04
CA VAL A 171 -11.94 4.52 -17.28
C VAL A 171 -13.27 3.80 -17.35
N GLN A 172 -13.62 3.25 -18.53
CA GLN A 172 -14.87 2.53 -18.75
C GLN A 172 -14.99 1.31 -17.82
N PHE A 173 -13.95 0.49 -17.70
CA PHE A 173 -13.92 -0.65 -16.80
C PHE A 173 -14.13 -0.20 -15.34
N ARG A 174 -13.41 0.84 -14.91
CA ARG A 174 -13.47 1.35 -13.53
C ARG A 174 -14.86 1.91 -13.19
N VAL A 175 -15.47 2.64 -14.13
CA VAL A 175 -16.84 3.18 -13.99
C VAL A 175 -17.85 2.05 -13.83
N GLN A 176 -17.79 1.04 -14.71
CA GLN A 176 -18.69 -0.09 -14.64
C GLN A 176 -18.54 -0.88 -13.33
N ARG A 177 -17.30 -1.17 -12.93
CA ARG A 177 -17.01 -1.86 -11.68
C ARG A 177 -17.50 -1.04 -10.46
N LEU A 178 -17.23 0.25 -10.42
CA LEU A 178 -17.64 1.12 -9.30
C LEU A 178 -19.15 1.25 -9.21
N ALA A 179 -19.84 1.43 -10.34
CA ALA A 179 -21.29 1.50 -10.40
C ALA A 179 -21.92 0.23 -9.84
N SER A 180 -21.40 -0.96 -10.22
CA SER A 180 -21.89 -2.25 -9.71
C SER A 180 -21.60 -2.43 -8.21
N LEU A 181 -20.40 -2.06 -7.73
CA LEU A 181 -20.00 -2.21 -6.33
C LEU A 181 -20.83 -1.35 -5.36
N LEU A 182 -21.15 -0.13 -5.78
CA LEU A 182 -21.88 0.84 -4.93
C LEU A 182 -23.37 0.86 -5.22
N ASN A 183 -23.84 0.14 -6.25
CA ASN A 183 -25.21 0.19 -6.75
C ASN A 183 -25.65 1.63 -7.08
N ILE A 184 -24.81 2.39 -7.80
CA ILE A 184 -25.03 3.76 -8.25
C ILE A 184 -25.05 3.84 -9.78
N SER A 185 -25.47 4.99 -10.33
CA SER A 185 -25.45 5.21 -11.78
C SER A 185 -23.99 5.29 -12.32
N LYS A 186 -23.82 5.02 -13.62
CA LYS A 186 -22.52 5.15 -14.29
C LYS A 186 -22.03 6.61 -14.29
N GLU A 187 -22.92 7.57 -14.38
CA GLU A 187 -22.66 9.00 -14.34
C GLU A 187 -22.05 9.40 -12.98
N GLU A 188 -22.66 8.93 -11.89
CA GLU A 188 -22.18 9.17 -10.54
C GLU A 188 -20.84 8.46 -10.30
N ALA A 189 -20.70 7.20 -10.73
CA ALA A 189 -19.44 6.48 -10.66
C ALA A 189 -18.32 7.19 -11.44
N ALA A 190 -18.61 7.72 -12.64
CA ALA A 190 -17.66 8.47 -13.44
C ALA A 190 -17.23 9.77 -12.78
N LYS A 191 -18.16 10.46 -12.10
CA LYS A 191 -17.86 11.66 -11.31
C LYS A 191 -16.90 11.34 -10.16
N GLN A 192 -17.22 10.33 -9.35
CA GLN A 192 -16.36 9.90 -8.23
C GLN A 192 -14.97 9.48 -8.70
N ILE A 193 -14.85 8.74 -9.81
CA ILE A 193 -13.55 8.34 -10.37
C ILE A 193 -12.72 9.56 -10.77
N ARG A 194 -13.32 10.55 -11.43
CA ARG A 194 -12.60 11.79 -11.81
C ARG A 194 -12.07 12.54 -10.58
N GLU A 195 -12.90 12.71 -9.56
CA GLU A 195 -12.52 13.38 -8.32
C GLU A 195 -11.37 12.65 -7.61
N LEU A 196 -11.46 11.32 -7.50
CA LEU A 196 -10.44 10.49 -6.86
C LEU A 196 -9.13 10.43 -7.66
N ASP A 197 -9.19 10.39 -9.00
CA ASP A 197 -8.00 10.45 -9.87
C ASP A 197 -7.31 11.82 -9.74
N GLN A 198 -8.06 12.92 -9.63
CA GLN A 198 -7.52 14.26 -9.39
C GLN A 198 -6.82 14.35 -8.02
N GLN A 199 -7.45 13.83 -6.97
CA GLN A 199 -6.85 13.77 -5.63
C GLN A 199 -5.56 12.93 -5.63
N GLN A 200 -5.55 11.79 -6.33
CA GLN A 200 -4.36 10.98 -6.47
C GLN A 200 -3.24 11.72 -7.19
N THR A 201 -3.54 12.40 -8.29
CA THR A 201 -2.56 13.20 -9.05
C THR A 201 -2.01 14.36 -8.20
N ALA A 202 -2.87 15.08 -7.48
CA ALA A 202 -2.46 16.15 -6.57
C ALA A 202 -1.52 15.62 -5.48
N PHE A 203 -1.85 14.50 -4.86
CA PHE A 203 -1.01 13.84 -3.86
C PHE A 203 0.38 13.49 -4.42
N PHE A 204 0.46 12.85 -5.61
CA PHE A 204 1.74 12.51 -6.22
C PHE A 204 2.57 13.74 -6.58
N LYS A 205 1.91 14.80 -7.02
CA LYS A 205 2.59 16.08 -7.31
C LYS A 205 3.14 16.74 -6.06
N GLU A 206 2.36 16.74 -4.99
CA GLU A 206 2.76 17.34 -3.72
C GLU A 206 3.90 16.57 -3.05
N VAL A 207 3.77 15.25 -2.91
CA VAL A 207 4.68 14.41 -2.13
C VAL A 207 5.93 14.03 -2.91
N TYR A 208 5.78 13.68 -4.20
CA TYR A 208 6.87 13.12 -5.01
C TYR A 208 7.31 14.02 -6.19
N ASP A 209 6.67 15.16 -6.39
CA ASP A 209 6.84 16.05 -7.57
C ASP A 209 6.64 15.31 -8.91
N LYS A 210 5.76 14.31 -8.93
CA LYS A 210 5.43 13.50 -10.10
C LYS A 210 3.97 13.69 -10.52
N LYS A 211 3.72 13.69 -11.85
CA LYS A 211 2.35 13.76 -12.39
C LYS A 211 1.67 12.39 -12.47
N ASP A 212 2.42 11.36 -12.85
CA ASP A 212 1.99 9.96 -12.90
C ASP A 212 3.22 9.05 -12.77
N ALA A 213 2.98 7.75 -12.60
CA ALA A 213 4.00 6.73 -12.51
C ALA A 213 4.34 6.18 -13.90
N SER A 214 5.62 6.15 -14.25
CA SER A 214 6.11 5.55 -15.50
C SER A 214 6.01 4.01 -15.42
N PRO A 215 5.69 3.31 -16.51
CA PRO A 215 5.76 1.85 -16.56
C PRO A 215 7.12 1.28 -16.13
N TYR A 216 8.19 2.01 -16.39
CA TYR A 216 9.57 1.61 -16.03
C TYR A 216 9.87 1.63 -14.52
N GLU A 217 8.95 2.15 -13.72
CA GLU A 217 9.05 2.12 -12.25
C GLU A 217 8.59 0.76 -11.67
N PHE A 218 8.04 -0.13 -12.49
CA PHE A 218 7.41 -1.38 -12.05
C PHE A 218 8.09 -2.61 -12.67
N ASP A 219 8.10 -3.69 -11.89
CA ASP A 219 8.51 -5.01 -12.36
C ASP A 219 7.39 -5.68 -13.17
N LEU A 220 6.13 -5.34 -12.83
CA LEU A 220 4.93 -5.93 -13.40
C LEU A 220 3.82 -4.89 -13.58
N VAL A 221 3.20 -4.87 -14.77
CA VAL A 221 2.00 -4.07 -15.03
C VAL A 221 0.85 -5.00 -15.41
N ILE A 222 -0.24 -4.97 -14.63
CA ILE A 222 -1.45 -5.76 -14.87
C ILE A 222 -2.56 -4.83 -15.36
N ASN A 223 -3.12 -5.12 -16.54
CA ASN A 223 -4.25 -4.40 -17.09
C ASN A 223 -5.55 -5.18 -16.86
N CYS A 224 -6.42 -4.66 -15.99
CA CYS A 224 -7.68 -5.31 -15.63
C CYS A 224 -8.74 -5.29 -16.73
N ASP A 225 -8.54 -4.59 -17.85
CA ASP A 225 -9.41 -4.73 -19.02
C ASP A 225 -9.32 -6.13 -19.60
N TYR A 226 -8.17 -6.80 -19.42
CA TYR A 226 -7.87 -8.15 -19.91
C TYR A 226 -7.77 -9.19 -18.80
N ILE A 227 -7.12 -8.85 -17.69
CA ILE A 227 -6.99 -9.69 -16.47
C ILE A 227 -8.03 -9.20 -15.47
N LYS A 228 -9.28 -9.58 -15.66
CA LYS A 228 -10.44 -8.98 -14.96
C LYS A 228 -10.55 -9.39 -13.50
N GLU A 229 -10.21 -10.64 -13.21
CA GLU A 229 -10.43 -11.20 -11.88
C GLU A 229 -9.26 -10.90 -10.93
N PRO A 230 -9.52 -10.37 -9.72
CA PRO A 230 -8.51 -10.14 -8.70
C PRO A 230 -7.67 -11.38 -8.39
N ARG A 231 -8.29 -12.56 -8.43
CA ARG A 231 -7.62 -13.86 -8.21
C ARG A 231 -6.55 -14.13 -9.27
N SER A 232 -6.86 -13.87 -10.55
CA SER A 232 -5.89 -14.05 -11.63
C SER A 232 -4.71 -13.09 -11.51
N GLY A 233 -4.99 -11.83 -11.15
CA GLY A 233 -3.95 -10.86 -10.84
C GLY A 233 -3.07 -11.29 -9.67
N ALA A 234 -3.66 -11.87 -8.63
CA ALA A 234 -2.94 -12.37 -7.46
C ALA A 234 -1.98 -13.53 -7.81
N GLU A 235 -2.41 -14.49 -8.64
CA GLU A 235 -1.54 -15.61 -9.09
C GLU A 235 -0.34 -15.10 -9.89
N ILE A 236 -0.54 -14.12 -10.77
CA ILE A 236 0.55 -13.51 -11.55
C ILE A 236 1.54 -12.80 -10.61
N ILE A 237 1.05 -12.04 -9.63
CA ILE A 237 1.90 -11.37 -8.64
C ILE A 237 2.68 -12.38 -7.81
N LEU A 238 2.05 -13.48 -7.38
CA LEU A 238 2.70 -14.54 -6.61
C LEU A 238 3.81 -15.22 -7.41
N SER A 239 3.57 -15.53 -8.69
CA SER A 239 4.58 -16.09 -9.57
C SER A 239 5.77 -15.15 -9.73
N ALA A 240 5.53 -13.87 -10.05
CA ALA A 240 6.59 -12.87 -10.19
C ALA A 240 7.37 -12.65 -8.88
N PHE A 241 6.69 -12.72 -7.73
CA PHE A 241 7.32 -12.57 -6.42
C PHE A 241 8.25 -13.75 -6.10
N ARG A 242 7.82 -14.97 -6.40
CA ARG A 242 8.64 -16.17 -6.21
C ARG A 242 9.88 -16.16 -7.10
N GLU A 243 9.71 -15.85 -8.38
CA GLU A 243 10.80 -15.73 -9.34
C GLU A 243 11.83 -14.68 -8.93
N LYS A 244 11.36 -13.50 -8.52
CA LYS A 244 12.27 -12.42 -8.13
C LYS A 244 13.08 -12.70 -6.89
N PHE A 245 12.52 -13.39 -5.89
CA PHE A 245 13.13 -13.60 -4.58
C PHE A 245 13.56 -15.04 -4.31
N GLY A 246 13.43 -15.94 -5.29
CA GLY A 246 13.84 -17.33 -5.17
C GLY A 246 13.07 -18.10 -4.09
N LEU A 247 11.80 -17.76 -3.85
CA LEU A 247 11.00 -18.43 -2.84
C LEU A 247 10.42 -19.73 -3.40
N PRO A 248 10.45 -20.84 -2.63
CA PRO A 248 9.91 -22.12 -3.07
C PRO A 248 8.39 -22.02 -3.32
N GLU A 249 7.88 -22.84 -4.23
CA GLU A 249 6.44 -23.03 -4.35
C GLU A 249 5.91 -23.53 -3.00
N THR A 250 4.92 -22.81 -2.44
CA THR A 250 4.21 -23.33 -1.28
C THR A 250 3.43 -24.55 -1.76
N GLY A 251 3.96 -25.73 -1.47
CA GLY A 251 3.32 -26.99 -1.81
C GLY A 251 1.87 -26.96 -1.30
N GLY A 252 0.93 -27.11 -2.23
CA GLY A 252 -0.47 -27.31 -1.87
C GLY A 252 -0.57 -28.55 -0.95
N ARG A 253 -1.02 -28.34 0.25
CA ARG A 253 -1.63 -29.35 1.10
C ARG A 253 -3.14 -29.25 1.01
#